data_c10fe9e68ccd33b65410904169aff998
#
_entry.id   c10fe9e68ccd33b65410904169aff998
#
_cell.length_a   1.000
_cell.length_b   1.000
_cell.length_c   1.000
_cell.angle_alpha   90.00
_cell.angle_beta   90.00
_cell.angle_gamma   90.00
#
_symmetry.space_group_name_H-M   'P 1'
#
loop_
_entity.id
_entity.type
_entity.pdbx_description
1 polymer ?
#
loop_
_entity_poly.entity_id
_entity_poly.type
_entity_poly.pdbx_seq_one_letter_code
_entity_poly.pdbx_strand_id
1 'polypeptide(L)'
;MPYRVDFNGVGENALDRLVELGALDVEVLPGGEIAALMPDSIAPEQLTGALGVETVTLSPAVGRDAGSVWVLGPRRIRIGRLQIVPAHTDAEPGDLRLVDSTAFGTGLHPTTALCLEALEELAQVGLPDAVLDIGTGSGVLALSALRLGVPRALGIDVDDEALRVAAENAHINELAERLHLHRGGPETISGSWPLVLANVLAAPLIDMAPALVRRVAHQGCLVLSGIPSSAESDVDHAYRHMGMKRVRVTSRAGWIALVLQASW
;
A
#
# COMPACT_ATOMS: atom_id res chain seq x y z
N MET A 1 13.50 21.80 6.43
CA MET A 1 12.40 21.29 5.56
C MET A 1 12.86 19.99 4.94
N PRO A 2 12.00 18.99 4.81
CA PRO A 2 12.34 17.76 4.12
C PRO A 2 12.89 18.02 2.73
N TYR A 3 13.69 17.10 2.21
CA TYR A 3 14.30 17.21 0.90
C TYR A 3 14.21 15.87 0.16
N ARG A 4 14.18 15.94 -1.17
CA ARG A 4 14.22 14.77 -2.04
C ARG A 4 15.67 14.44 -2.39
N VAL A 5 16.00 13.15 -2.39
CA VAL A 5 17.25 12.60 -2.85
C VAL A 5 16.98 11.54 -3.93
N ASP A 6 17.71 11.65 -5.04
CA ASP A 6 17.70 10.68 -6.13
C ASP A 6 19.10 10.12 -6.34
N PHE A 7 19.24 8.79 -6.52
CA PHE A 7 20.54 8.14 -6.69
C PHE A 7 20.43 6.78 -7.39
N ASN A 8 21.55 6.32 -7.98
CA ASN A 8 21.70 5.08 -8.72
C ASN A 8 22.76 4.17 -8.09
N GLY A 9 22.77 2.90 -8.47
CA GLY A 9 23.90 2.00 -8.22
C GLY A 9 23.98 1.42 -6.81
N VAL A 10 22.85 1.12 -6.22
CA VAL A 10 22.76 0.63 -4.84
C VAL A 10 22.73 -0.88 -4.72
N GLY A 11 23.37 -1.38 -3.66
CA GLY A 11 23.25 -2.76 -3.21
C GLY A 11 21.85 -3.08 -2.67
N GLU A 12 21.57 -4.38 -2.52
CA GLU A 12 20.25 -4.92 -2.11
C GLU A 12 19.65 -4.29 -0.83
N ASN A 13 20.46 -3.66 0.01
CA ASN A 13 20.05 -3.14 1.33
C ASN A 13 19.83 -1.61 1.37
N ALA A 14 19.86 -0.91 0.24
CA ALA A 14 19.78 0.56 0.26
C ALA A 14 18.41 1.08 0.70
N LEU A 15 17.34 0.38 0.32
CA LEU A 15 15.98 0.73 0.73
C LEU A 15 15.79 0.55 2.24
N ASP A 16 16.32 -0.54 2.81
CA ASP A 16 16.27 -0.79 4.25
C ASP A 16 17.02 0.30 5.02
N ARG A 17 18.19 0.70 4.52
CA ARG A 17 18.96 1.80 5.13
C ARG A 17 18.28 3.16 5.07
N LEU A 18 17.56 3.46 3.98
CA LEU A 18 16.76 4.68 3.89
C LEU A 18 15.64 4.70 4.94
N VAL A 19 14.97 3.57 5.13
CA VAL A 19 13.94 3.42 6.16
C VAL A 19 14.55 3.55 7.57
N GLU A 20 15.69 2.91 7.84
CA GLU A 20 16.44 3.05 9.10
C GLU A 20 16.87 4.48 9.38
N LEU A 21 17.21 5.24 8.34
CA LEU A 21 17.54 6.67 8.42
C LEU A 21 16.30 7.56 8.58
N GLY A 22 15.09 6.97 8.59
CA GLY A 22 13.85 7.69 8.79
C GLY A 22 13.31 8.37 7.53
N ALA A 23 13.56 7.80 6.36
CA ALA A 23 12.94 8.28 5.13
C ALA A 23 11.42 8.37 5.28
N LEU A 24 10.86 9.49 4.89
CA LEU A 24 9.42 9.76 4.96
C LEU A 24 8.65 9.05 3.84
N ASP A 25 9.32 8.87 2.70
CA ASP A 25 8.80 8.15 1.55
C ASP A 25 9.98 7.64 0.70
N VAL A 26 9.85 6.47 0.06
CA VAL A 26 10.90 5.85 -0.77
C VAL A 26 10.30 5.19 -1.99
N GLU A 27 10.96 5.36 -3.12
CA GLU A 27 10.50 4.88 -4.40
C GLU A 27 11.65 4.31 -5.25
N VAL A 28 11.42 3.18 -5.93
CA VAL A 28 12.33 2.65 -6.95
C VAL A 28 11.82 3.03 -8.32
N LEU A 29 12.61 3.79 -9.05
CA LEU A 29 12.32 4.30 -10.39
C LEU A 29 12.50 3.20 -11.47
N PRO A 30 11.79 3.27 -12.62
CA PRO A 30 12.12 2.45 -13.78
C PRO A 30 13.57 2.68 -14.18
N GLY A 31 14.37 1.59 -14.18
CA GLY A 31 15.82 1.69 -14.40
C GLY A 31 16.67 1.45 -13.16
N GLY A 32 16.03 1.28 -11.99
CA GLY A 32 16.72 0.95 -10.73
C GLY A 32 17.26 2.17 -9.98
N GLU A 33 16.97 3.38 -10.43
CA GLU A 33 17.19 4.61 -9.66
C GLU A 33 16.26 4.62 -8.43
N ILE A 34 16.73 5.12 -7.31
CA ILE A 34 15.93 5.28 -6.08
C ILE A 34 15.70 6.77 -5.82
N ALA A 35 14.45 7.12 -5.55
CA ALA A 35 14.08 8.42 -5.01
C ALA A 35 13.61 8.25 -3.55
N ALA A 36 14.07 9.12 -2.67
CA ALA A 36 13.62 9.12 -1.28
C ALA A 36 13.32 10.54 -0.81
N LEU A 37 12.36 10.65 0.07
CA LEU A 37 12.03 11.86 0.79
C LEU A 37 12.63 11.78 2.19
N MET A 38 13.61 12.61 2.47
CA MET A 38 14.35 12.59 3.73
C MET A 38 13.93 13.74 4.66
N PRO A 39 13.86 13.47 5.98
CA PRO A 39 13.65 14.54 6.95
C PRO A 39 14.85 15.46 7.03
N ASP A 40 14.66 16.71 7.40
CA ASP A 40 15.72 17.71 7.59
C ASP A 40 16.65 17.40 8.77
N SER A 41 16.29 16.45 9.61
CA SER A 41 17.14 15.93 10.70
C SER A 41 18.33 15.10 10.19
N ILE A 42 18.29 14.61 8.95
CA ILE A 42 19.35 13.82 8.32
C ILE A 42 20.09 14.70 7.32
N ALA A 43 21.39 14.90 7.55
CA ALA A 43 22.20 15.69 6.62
C ALA A 43 22.51 14.88 5.35
N PRO A 44 22.51 15.50 4.15
CA PRO A 44 22.79 14.81 2.88
C PRO A 44 24.13 14.05 2.86
N GLU A 45 25.13 14.56 3.57
CA GLU A 45 26.45 13.93 3.67
C GLU A 45 26.43 12.59 4.41
N GLN A 46 25.43 12.39 5.29
CA GLN A 46 25.23 11.12 5.98
C GLN A 46 24.67 10.04 5.05
N LEU A 47 23.94 10.44 4.00
CA LEU A 47 23.33 9.52 3.06
C LEU A 47 24.36 8.82 2.18
N THR A 48 25.31 9.55 1.60
CA THR A 48 26.34 8.97 0.73
C THR A 48 27.15 7.91 1.46
N GLY A 49 27.52 8.18 2.71
CA GLY A 49 28.25 7.22 3.56
C GLY A 49 27.38 6.02 3.95
N ALA A 50 26.14 6.24 4.36
CA ALA A 50 25.24 5.18 4.80
C ALA A 50 24.77 4.28 3.65
N LEU A 51 24.55 4.86 2.46
CA LEU A 51 24.07 4.14 1.28
C LEU A 51 25.20 3.51 0.46
N GLY A 52 26.44 3.94 0.67
CA GLY A 52 27.59 3.48 -0.11
C GLY A 52 27.56 3.94 -1.56
N VAL A 53 26.94 5.10 -1.83
CA VAL A 53 26.84 5.70 -3.17
C VAL A 53 27.84 6.87 -3.30
N GLU A 54 28.39 7.05 -4.50
CA GLU A 54 29.35 8.13 -4.75
C GLU A 54 28.69 9.51 -4.81
N THR A 55 27.48 9.56 -5.36
CA THR A 55 26.75 10.81 -5.55
C THR A 55 25.24 10.64 -5.33
N VAL A 56 24.63 11.68 -4.82
CA VAL A 56 23.17 11.82 -4.71
C VAL A 56 22.75 13.14 -5.35
N THR A 57 21.62 13.14 -6.04
CA THR A 57 21.00 14.37 -6.54
C THR A 57 20.02 14.88 -5.50
N LEU A 58 20.17 16.13 -5.09
CA LEU A 58 19.29 16.76 -4.09
C LEU A 58 18.33 17.73 -4.78
N SER A 59 17.07 17.68 -4.38
CA SER A 59 16.06 18.66 -4.77
C SER A 59 15.16 19.03 -3.59
N PRO A 60 14.54 20.21 -3.59
CA PRO A 60 13.57 20.55 -2.57
C PRO A 60 12.41 19.56 -2.56
N ALA A 61 11.97 19.16 -1.36
CA ALA A 61 10.71 18.43 -1.24
C ALA A 61 9.54 19.36 -1.59
N VAL A 62 8.54 18.81 -2.28
CA VAL A 62 7.32 19.54 -2.60
C VAL A 62 6.23 19.10 -1.61
N GLY A 63 5.77 20.02 -0.77
CA GLY A 63 4.66 19.78 0.14
C GLY A 63 3.33 19.84 -0.60
N ARG A 64 2.40 18.95 -0.26
CA ARG A 64 1.07 18.92 -0.88
C ARG A 64 0.08 19.89 -0.28
N ASP A 65 0.29 20.30 0.95
CA ASP A 65 -0.56 21.28 1.63
C ASP A 65 0.19 22.11 2.68
N ALA A 66 -0.52 23.06 3.30
CA ALA A 66 0.00 23.90 4.38
C ALA A 66 0.22 23.15 5.71
N GLY A 67 -0.16 21.87 5.78
CA GLY A 67 -0.09 21.01 6.97
C GLY A 67 1.05 19.99 6.97
N SER A 68 1.91 19.99 5.93
CA SER A 68 3.18 19.25 5.92
C SER A 68 3.13 17.73 5.65
N VAL A 69 2.23 17.24 4.83
CA VAL A 69 2.43 15.90 4.25
C VAL A 69 3.35 16.02 3.04
N TRP A 70 4.58 15.58 3.21
CA TRP A 70 5.59 15.53 2.16
C TRP A 70 5.55 14.15 1.52
N VAL A 71 5.36 14.07 0.21
CA VAL A 71 5.33 12.80 -0.53
C VAL A 71 6.06 12.95 -1.85
N LEU A 72 6.59 11.87 -2.38
CA LEU A 72 7.03 11.80 -3.77
C LEU A 72 5.79 11.94 -4.66
N GLY A 73 5.87 12.79 -5.68
CA GLY A 73 4.74 13.04 -6.58
C GLY A 73 4.26 11.74 -7.26
N PRO A 74 2.96 11.59 -7.54
CA PRO A 74 2.44 10.41 -8.21
C PRO A 74 3.05 10.26 -9.61
N ARG A 75 3.31 9.02 -10.00
CA ARG A 75 3.84 8.67 -11.33
C ARG A 75 3.27 7.34 -11.80
N ARG A 76 3.57 7.00 -13.06
CA ARG A 76 3.20 5.70 -13.64
C ARG A 76 3.98 4.57 -12.97
N ILE A 77 3.27 3.57 -12.46
CA ILE A 77 3.83 2.32 -11.92
C ILE A 77 3.17 1.12 -12.57
N ARG A 78 3.93 0.03 -12.71
CA ARG A 78 3.41 -1.22 -13.23
C ARG A 78 3.71 -2.36 -12.27
N ILE A 79 2.67 -3.13 -11.93
CA ILE A 79 2.76 -4.33 -11.09
C ILE A 79 1.95 -5.43 -11.79
N GLY A 80 2.65 -6.40 -12.38
CA GLY A 80 2.01 -7.43 -13.18
C GLY A 80 1.19 -6.84 -14.34
N ARG A 81 -0.12 -7.12 -14.36
CA ARG A 81 -1.10 -6.57 -15.34
C ARG A 81 -1.61 -5.20 -14.93
N LEU A 82 -1.45 -4.82 -13.66
CA LEU A 82 -1.89 -3.53 -13.17
C LEU A 82 -0.93 -2.43 -13.62
N GLN A 83 -1.46 -1.36 -14.16
CA GLN A 83 -0.75 -0.11 -14.42
C GLN A 83 -1.51 1.02 -13.73
N ILE A 84 -0.84 1.71 -12.82
CA ILE A 84 -1.39 2.82 -12.05
C ILE A 84 -0.74 4.09 -12.56
N VAL A 85 -1.54 5.10 -12.86
CA VAL A 85 -1.08 6.36 -13.44
C VAL A 85 -1.70 7.55 -12.71
N PRO A 86 -1.00 8.69 -12.63
CA PRO A 86 -1.59 9.93 -12.14
C PRO A 86 -2.78 10.34 -13.03
N ALA A 87 -3.86 10.83 -12.41
CA ALA A 87 -5.10 11.19 -13.11
C ALA A 87 -4.92 12.24 -14.21
N HIS A 88 -3.91 13.10 -14.06
CA HIS A 88 -3.59 14.18 -15.01
C HIS A 88 -2.69 13.75 -16.18
N THR A 89 -2.28 12.48 -16.24
CA THR A 89 -1.45 11.93 -17.32
C THR A 89 -2.27 11.14 -18.32
N ASP A 90 -1.71 10.95 -19.54
CA ASP A 90 -2.30 10.06 -20.53
C ASP A 90 -2.37 8.64 -19.98
N ALA A 91 -3.54 8.02 -20.13
CA ALA A 91 -3.82 6.68 -19.64
C ALA A 91 -4.23 5.77 -20.81
N GLU A 92 -3.73 4.54 -20.82
CA GLU A 92 -4.14 3.50 -21.76
C GLU A 92 -5.41 2.79 -21.26
N PRO A 93 -6.19 2.16 -22.14
CA PRO A 93 -7.32 1.34 -21.71
C PRO A 93 -6.87 0.26 -20.72
N GLY A 94 -7.46 0.25 -19.53
CA GLY A 94 -7.10 -0.67 -18.45
C GLY A 94 -6.20 -0.09 -17.36
N ASP A 95 -5.59 1.06 -17.59
CA ASP A 95 -4.86 1.78 -16.54
C ASP A 95 -5.79 2.19 -15.39
N LEU A 96 -5.26 2.17 -14.18
CA LEU A 96 -5.93 2.71 -13.00
C LEU A 96 -5.40 4.13 -12.75
N ARG A 97 -6.29 5.10 -12.84
CA ARG A 97 -5.97 6.52 -12.64
C ARG A 97 -6.19 6.91 -11.19
N LEU A 98 -5.22 7.57 -10.57
CA LEU A 98 -5.35 8.10 -9.21
C LEU A 98 -5.17 9.61 -9.21
N VAL A 99 -6.09 10.30 -8.53
CA VAL A 99 -5.96 11.75 -8.30
C VAL A 99 -4.79 12.01 -7.35
N ASP A 100 -4.16 13.16 -7.52
CA ASP A 100 -3.15 13.63 -6.59
C ASP A 100 -3.84 14.07 -5.28
N SER A 101 -3.53 13.43 -4.19
CA SER A 101 -4.16 13.67 -2.89
C SER A 101 -3.21 13.38 -1.74
N THR A 102 -3.58 13.84 -0.54
CA THR A 102 -2.89 13.51 0.70
C THR A 102 -3.25 12.12 1.24
N ALA A 103 -4.29 11.48 0.68
CA ALA A 103 -4.67 10.13 1.08
C ALA A 103 -3.55 9.12 0.76
N PHE A 104 -3.28 8.25 1.71
CA PHE A 104 -2.29 7.17 1.54
C PHE A 104 -2.70 6.23 0.40
N GLY A 105 -1.71 5.65 -0.28
CA GLY A 105 -1.95 4.63 -1.29
C GLY A 105 -1.83 5.13 -2.73
N THR A 106 -0.80 5.90 -3.05
CA THR A 106 -0.46 6.26 -4.45
C THR A 106 0.08 5.06 -5.26
N GLY A 107 0.27 3.91 -4.62
CA GLY A 107 0.90 2.72 -5.20
C GLY A 107 2.43 2.73 -5.12
N LEU A 108 3.03 3.85 -4.71
CA LEU A 108 4.49 4.03 -4.69
C LEU A 108 5.14 3.45 -3.44
N HIS A 109 4.44 3.47 -2.30
CA HIS A 109 4.99 2.94 -1.06
C HIS A 109 5.21 1.42 -1.16
N PRO A 110 6.33 0.87 -0.63
CA PRO A 110 6.62 -0.57 -0.67
C PRO A 110 5.48 -1.46 -0.18
N THR A 111 4.77 -1.05 0.86
CA THR A 111 3.63 -1.81 1.43
C THR A 111 2.46 -1.92 0.45
N THR A 112 2.15 -0.86 -0.29
CA THR A 112 1.11 -0.88 -1.32
C THR A 112 1.54 -1.78 -2.49
N ALA A 113 2.80 -1.68 -2.93
CA ALA A 113 3.33 -2.55 -3.98
C ALA A 113 3.25 -4.04 -3.60
N LEU A 114 3.63 -4.38 -2.36
CA LEU A 114 3.52 -5.75 -1.84
C LEU A 114 2.08 -6.27 -1.82
N CYS A 115 1.11 -5.45 -1.42
CA CYS A 115 -0.32 -5.82 -1.48
C CYS A 115 -0.80 -6.03 -2.92
N LEU A 116 -0.41 -5.16 -3.85
CA LEU A 116 -0.77 -5.26 -5.25
C LEU A 116 -0.16 -6.51 -5.91
N GLU A 117 1.07 -6.87 -5.57
CA GLU A 117 1.70 -8.11 -6.02
C GLU A 117 0.97 -9.34 -5.49
N ALA A 118 0.63 -9.35 -4.20
CA ALA A 118 -0.15 -10.44 -3.61
C ALA A 118 -1.53 -10.56 -4.27
N LEU A 119 -2.19 -9.44 -4.53
CA LEU A 119 -3.48 -9.38 -5.23
C LEU A 119 -3.39 -9.92 -6.66
N GLU A 120 -2.36 -9.52 -7.40
CA GLU A 120 -2.12 -9.99 -8.78
C GLU A 120 -1.90 -11.50 -8.84
N GLU A 121 -1.15 -12.06 -7.90
CA GLU A 121 -0.92 -13.50 -7.81
C GLU A 121 -2.18 -14.28 -7.45
N LEU A 122 -2.95 -13.78 -6.46
CA LEU A 122 -4.24 -14.38 -6.12
C LEU A 122 -5.19 -14.38 -7.32
N ALA A 123 -5.18 -13.31 -8.11
CA ALA A 123 -5.99 -13.19 -9.33
C ALA A 123 -5.60 -14.19 -10.43
N GLN A 124 -4.35 -14.67 -10.46
CA GLN A 124 -3.92 -15.72 -11.39
C GLN A 124 -4.46 -17.11 -11.02
N VAL A 125 -4.70 -17.36 -9.74
CA VAL A 125 -5.27 -18.62 -9.24
C VAL A 125 -6.79 -18.63 -9.40
N GLY A 126 -7.45 -17.52 -9.19
CA GLY A 126 -8.89 -17.35 -9.34
C GLY A 126 -9.36 -16.06 -8.65
N LEU A 127 -10.30 -15.37 -9.29
CA LEU A 127 -10.84 -14.12 -8.73
C LEU A 127 -11.95 -14.42 -7.73
N PRO A 128 -11.96 -13.76 -6.56
CA PRO A 128 -13.06 -13.84 -5.61
C PRO A 128 -14.29 -13.05 -6.11
N ASP A 129 -15.47 -13.38 -5.58
CA ASP A 129 -16.72 -12.66 -5.89
C ASP A 129 -16.75 -11.24 -5.32
N ALA A 130 -16.00 -10.99 -4.27
CA ALA A 130 -15.95 -9.71 -3.58
C ALA A 130 -14.63 -9.53 -2.83
N VAL A 131 -14.23 -8.28 -2.63
CA VAL A 131 -13.10 -7.89 -1.79
C VAL A 131 -13.55 -6.88 -0.75
N LEU A 132 -12.96 -6.98 0.44
CA LEU A 132 -13.02 -5.97 1.50
C LEU A 132 -11.63 -5.34 1.65
N ASP A 133 -11.57 -4.02 1.62
CA ASP A 133 -10.35 -3.22 1.78
C ASP A 133 -10.45 -2.38 3.05
N ILE A 134 -9.66 -2.71 4.06
CA ILE A 134 -9.63 -2.07 5.39
C ILE A 134 -8.55 -0.99 5.43
N GLY A 135 -8.93 0.23 5.78
CA GLY A 135 -8.06 1.39 5.64
C GLY A 135 -7.82 1.67 4.16
N THR A 136 -8.92 1.82 3.41
CA THR A 136 -8.87 1.86 1.94
C THR A 136 -8.09 3.05 1.37
N GLY A 137 -7.94 4.13 2.15
CA GLY A 137 -7.17 5.30 1.75
C GLY A 137 -7.65 5.88 0.41
N SER A 138 -6.77 5.94 -0.57
CA SER A 138 -7.08 6.36 -1.95
C SER A 138 -8.01 5.38 -2.71
N GLY A 139 -8.31 4.22 -2.14
CA GLY A 139 -9.03 3.13 -2.80
C GLY A 139 -8.17 2.26 -3.71
N VAL A 140 -6.85 2.46 -3.75
CA VAL A 140 -5.98 1.82 -4.75
C VAL A 140 -6.07 0.30 -4.74
N LEU A 141 -6.13 -0.36 -3.58
CA LEU A 141 -6.22 -1.82 -3.49
C LEU A 141 -7.58 -2.33 -3.94
N ALA A 142 -8.66 -1.72 -3.44
CA ALA A 142 -10.03 -2.06 -3.86
C ALA A 142 -10.23 -1.85 -5.37
N LEU A 143 -9.81 -0.70 -5.90
CA LEU A 143 -9.92 -0.38 -7.32
C LEU A 143 -9.06 -1.28 -8.19
N SER A 144 -7.87 -1.67 -7.72
CA SER A 144 -7.01 -2.65 -8.41
C SER A 144 -7.69 -4.03 -8.48
N ALA A 145 -8.32 -4.48 -7.40
CA ALA A 145 -9.10 -5.72 -7.41
C ALA A 145 -10.24 -5.68 -8.43
N LEU A 146 -10.98 -4.56 -8.47
CA LEU A 146 -12.05 -4.34 -9.46
C LEU A 146 -11.51 -4.32 -10.90
N ARG A 147 -10.34 -3.71 -11.11
CA ARG A 147 -9.68 -3.64 -12.43
C ARG A 147 -9.21 -5.02 -12.90
N LEU A 148 -8.75 -5.87 -11.98
CA LEU A 148 -8.38 -7.27 -12.27
C LEU A 148 -9.61 -8.16 -12.59
N GLY A 149 -10.81 -7.70 -12.29
CA GLY A 149 -12.06 -8.41 -12.63
C GLY A 149 -12.90 -8.86 -11.44
N VAL A 150 -12.51 -8.56 -10.19
CA VAL A 150 -13.37 -8.80 -9.01
C VAL A 150 -14.69 -8.02 -9.20
N PRO A 151 -15.86 -8.64 -9.07
CA PRO A 151 -17.12 -7.97 -9.42
C PRO A 151 -17.46 -6.77 -8.54
N ARG A 152 -17.15 -6.80 -7.25
CA ARG A 152 -17.51 -5.76 -6.27
C ARG A 152 -16.48 -5.64 -5.17
N ALA A 153 -16.34 -4.44 -4.63
CA ALA A 153 -15.49 -4.13 -3.50
C ALA A 153 -16.24 -3.32 -2.43
N LEU A 154 -15.86 -3.54 -1.18
CA LEU A 154 -16.19 -2.65 -0.06
C LEU A 154 -14.88 -2.07 0.46
N GLY A 155 -14.72 -0.75 0.37
CA GLY A 155 -13.64 -0.02 1.01
C GLY A 155 -14.13 0.61 2.31
N ILE A 156 -13.40 0.44 3.40
CA ILE A 156 -13.72 1.11 4.66
C ILE A 156 -12.53 1.93 5.14
N ASP A 157 -12.81 3.09 5.71
CA ASP A 157 -11.81 3.96 6.34
C ASP A 157 -12.46 4.76 7.48
N VAL A 158 -11.66 5.18 8.44
CA VAL A 158 -12.10 6.07 9.53
C VAL A 158 -12.05 7.53 9.11
N ASP A 159 -11.28 7.85 8.07
CA ASP A 159 -11.07 9.20 7.55
C ASP A 159 -12.03 9.51 6.40
N ASP A 160 -12.84 10.54 6.58
CA ASP A 160 -13.79 11.01 5.55
C ASP A 160 -13.08 11.53 4.29
N GLU A 161 -11.88 12.10 4.43
CA GLU A 161 -11.10 12.57 3.29
C GLU A 161 -10.58 11.39 2.45
N ALA A 162 -10.12 10.32 3.08
CA ALA A 162 -9.75 9.08 2.39
C ALA A 162 -10.93 8.51 1.57
N LEU A 163 -12.11 8.44 2.18
CA LEU A 163 -13.32 7.98 1.49
C LEU A 163 -13.71 8.89 0.31
N ARG A 164 -13.58 10.21 0.48
CA ARG A 164 -13.82 11.17 -0.61
C ARG A 164 -12.88 10.93 -1.78
N VAL A 165 -11.60 10.75 -1.51
CA VAL A 165 -10.57 10.46 -2.53
C VAL A 165 -10.82 9.11 -3.21
N ALA A 166 -11.15 8.06 -2.44
CA ALA A 166 -11.50 6.76 -3.00
C ALA A 166 -12.73 6.84 -3.93
N ALA A 167 -13.75 7.61 -3.56
CA ALA A 167 -14.93 7.84 -4.39
C ALA A 167 -14.58 8.57 -5.69
N GLU A 168 -13.74 9.60 -5.62
CA GLU A 168 -13.27 10.34 -6.79
C GLU A 168 -12.46 9.44 -7.73
N ASN A 169 -11.54 8.64 -7.17
CA ASN A 169 -10.78 7.65 -7.92
C ASN A 169 -11.68 6.58 -8.56
N ALA A 170 -12.72 6.12 -7.85
CA ALA A 170 -13.69 5.19 -8.42
C ALA A 170 -14.42 5.81 -9.62
N HIS A 171 -14.83 7.07 -9.50
CA HIS A 171 -15.56 7.79 -10.54
C HIS A 171 -14.71 7.96 -11.82
N ILE A 172 -13.47 8.45 -11.71
CA ILE A 172 -12.60 8.68 -12.88
C ILE A 172 -12.15 7.39 -13.58
N ASN A 173 -12.29 6.25 -12.90
CA ASN A 173 -12.00 4.91 -13.42
C ASN A 173 -13.25 4.14 -13.88
N GLU A 174 -14.44 4.75 -13.81
CA GLU A 174 -15.72 4.12 -14.17
C GLU A 174 -16.04 2.87 -13.31
N LEU A 175 -15.59 2.87 -12.05
CA LEU A 175 -15.75 1.78 -11.09
C LEU A 175 -16.70 2.12 -9.93
N ALA A 176 -17.32 3.29 -9.93
CA ALA A 176 -18.14 3.79 -8.82
C ALA A 176 -19.30 2.86 -8.47
N GLU A 177 -19.94 2.23 -9.46
CA GLU A 177 -21.05 1.29 -9.25
C GLU A 177 -20.60 -0.04 -8.60
N ARG A 178 -19.31 -0.33 -8.60
CA ARG A 178 -18.72 -1.56 -8.09
C ARG A 178 -17.96 -1.39 -6.79
N LEU A 179 -17.64 -0.14 -6.41
CA LEU A 179 -16.99 0.21 -5.15
C LEU A 179 -18.01 0.81 -4.18
N HIS A 180 -18.28 0.10 -3.09
CA HIS A 180 -19.01 0.66 -1.96
C HIS A 180 -18.03 1.19 -0.93
N LEU A 181 -18.35 2.32 -0.30
CA LEU A 181 -17.51 2.95 0.71
C LEU A 181 -18.29 3.07 2.02
N HIS A 182 -17.63 2.79 3.13
CA HIS A 182 -18.23 2.88 4.46
C HIS A 182 -17.24 3.49 5.44
N ARG A 183 -17.73 4.42 6.27
CA ARG A 183 -16.91 5.04 7.32
C ARG A 183 -16.89 4.17 8.57
N GLY A 184 -15.68 3.75 8.97
CA GLY A 184 -15.48 2.99 10.22
C GLY A 184 -14.40 1.93 10.10
N GLY A 185 -14.24 1.16 11.17
CA GLY A 185 -13.37 0.00 11.24
C GLY A 185 -14.10 -1.32 10.93
N PRO A 186 -13.39 -2.46 10.97
CA PRO A 186 -13.97 -3.78 10.67
C PRO A 186 -15.10 -4.21 11.63
N GLU A 187 -15.22 -3.58 12.80
CA GLU A 187 -16.29 -3.81 13.78
C GLU A 187 -17.61 -3.16 13.38
N THR A 188 -17.59 -2.14 12.52
CA THR A 188 -18.79 -1.38 12.12
C THR A 188 -19.58 -2.03 10.99
N ILE A 189 -19.01 -3.05 10.34
CA ILE A 189 -19.63 -3.78 9.23
C ILE A 189 -19.98 -5.21 9.63
N SER A 190 -20.87 -5.85 8.89
CA SER A 190 -21.29 -7.24 9.06
C SER A 190 -21.02 -8.04 7.79
N GLY A 191 -20.97 -9.37 7.91
CA GLY A 191 -20.68 -10.25 6.78
C GLY A 191 -19.22 -10.71 6.76
N SER A 192 -18.88 -11.48 5.75
CA SER A 192 -17.53 -11.99 5.51
C SER A 192 -17.20 -11.99 4.02
N TRP A 193 -15.92 -11.88 3.70
CA TRP A 193 -15.43 -11.75 2.34
C TRP A 193 -14.39 -12.82 2.00
N PRO A 194 -14.40 -13.36 0.78
CA PRO A 194 -13.42 -14.34 0.33
C PRO A 194 -12.00 -13.76 0.24
N LEU A 195 -11.88 -12.44 0.05
CA LEU A 195 -10.61 -11.73 0.11
C LEU A 195 -10.75 -10.46 0.95
N VAL A 196 -9.87 -10.32 1.93
CA VAL A 196 -9.74 -9.13 2.77
C VAL A 196 -8.33 -8.57 2.61
N LEU A 197 -8.23 -7.28 2.36
CA LEU A 197 -6.98 -6.53 2.25
C LEU A 197 -6.90 -5.55 3.41
N ALA A 198 -5.72 -5.37 4.00
CA ALA A 198 -5.48 -4.34 5.00
C ALA A 198 -4.01 -3.88 4.92
N ASN A 199 -3.81 -2.66 4.46
CA ASN A 199 -2.50 -2.01 4.41
C ASN A 199 -2.45 -0.88 5.44
N VAL A 200 -2.29 -1.26 6.71
CA VAL A 200 -2.24 -0.34 7.85
C VAL A 200 -1.10 -0.72 8.80
N LEU A 201 -0.71 0.17 9.70
CA LEU A 201 0.42 -0.05 10.60
C LEU A 201 0.21 -1.29 11.49
N ALA A 202 1.33 -1.91 11.93
CA ALA A 202 1.34 -3.16 12.69
C ALA A 202 0.51 -3.11 13.98
N ALA A 203 0.61 -2.04 14.77
CA ALA A 203 -0.13 -1.95 16.04
C ALA A 203 -1.66 -1.95 15.81
N PRO A 204 -2.24 -1.10 14.95
CA PRO A 204 -3.66 -1.22 14.57
C PRO A 204 -4.04 -2.60 14.01
N LEU A 205 -3.19 -3.26 13.22
CA LEU A 205 -3.47 -4.61 12.73
C LEU A 205 -3.62 -5.63 13.85
N ILE A 206 -2.76 -5.55 14.88
CA ILE A 206 -2.84 -6.42 16.05
C ILE A 206 -4.13 -6.12 16.85
N ASP A 207 -4.42 -4.86 17.10
CA ASP A 207 -5.58 -4.44 17.90
C ASP A 207 -6.91 -4.85 17.24
N MET A 208 -7.02 -4.69 15.91
CA MET A 208 -8.25 -5.02 15.18
C MET A 208 -8.31 -6.49 14.74
N ALA A 209 -7.30 -7.32 15.00
CA ALA A 209 -7.25 -8.70 14.52
C ALA A 209 -8.52 -9.51 14.81
N PRO A 210 -9.15 -9.46 16.04
CA PRO A 210 -10.39 -10.19 16.30
C PRO A 210 -11.57 -9.73 15.42
N ALA A 211 -11.67 -8.44 15.13
CA ALA A 211 -12.72 -7.90 14.28
C ALA A 211 -12.46 -8.25 12.82
N LEU A 212 -11.21 -8.14 12.38
CA LEU A 212 -10.79 -8.37 11.01
C LEU A 212 -10.93 -9.85 10.61
N VAL A 213 -10.51 -10.79 11.47
CA VAL A 213 -10.64 -12.22 11.23
C VAL A 213 -12.11 -12.63 11.06
N ARG A 214 -13.05 -12.03 11.81
CA ARG A 214 -14.49 -12.25 11.61
C ARG A 214 -15.02 -11.78 10.25
N ARG A 215 -14.25 -10.97 9.51
CA ARG A 215 -14.60 -10.53 8.15
C ARG A 215 -14.06 -11.47 7.07
N VAL A 216 -13.23 -12.44 7.41
CA VAL A 216 -12.71 -13.43 6.47
C VAL A 216 -13.72 -14.57 6.33
N ALA A 217 -14.11 -14.88 5.10
CA ALA A 217 -15.02 -15.99 4.81
C ALA A 217 -14.34 -17.36 5.05
N HIS A 218 -15.15 -18.44 5.05
CA HIS A 218 -14.64 -19.79 5.07
C HIS A 218 -13.62 -20.00 3.94
N GLN A 219 -12.43 -20.50 4.26
CA GLN A 219 -11.30 -20.65 3.34
C GLN A 219 -10.86 -19.34 2.63
N GLY A 220 -11.31 -18.19 3.12
CA GLY A 220 -10.97 -16.90 2.57
C GLY A 220 -9.52 -16.52 2.84
N CYS A 221 -9.02 -15.59 2.05
CA CYS A 221 -7.67 -15.02 2.16
C CYS A 221 -7.69 -13.64 2.84
N LEU A 222 -6.62 -13.37 3.59
CA LEU A 222 -6.34 -12.10 4.21
C LEU A 222 -4.93 -11.66 3.81
N VAL A 223 -4.81 -10.49 3.20
CA VAL A 223 -3.52 -9.86 2.86
C VAL A 223 -3.30 -8.69 3.79
N LEU A 224 -2.24 -8.75 4.56
CA LEU A 224 -1.84 -7.71 5.51
C LEU A 224 -0.53 -7.08 5.05
N SER A 225 -0.42 -5.75 5.10
CA SER A 225 0.82 -5.01 4.92
C SER A 225 0.80 -3.71 5.74
N GLY A 226 1.82 -2.86 5.58
CA GLY A 226 2.06 -1.77 6.52
C GLY A 226 2.83 -2.24 7.76
N ILE A 227 3.49 -3.39 7.65
CA ILE A 227 4.17 -4.09 8.73
C ILE A 227 5.68 -3.94 8.54
N PRO A 228 6.40 -3.23 9.43
CA PRO A 228 7.85 -3.27 9.44
C PRO A 228 8.35 -4.71 9.67
N SER A 229 9.46 -5.10 9.05
CA SER A 229 10.02 -6.47 9.20
C SER A 229 10.26 -6.85 10.66
N SER A 230 10.59 -5.89 11.52
CA SER A 230 10.75 -6.09 12.96
C SER A 230 9.45 -6.50 13.70
N ALA A 231 8.28 -6.18 13.14
CA ALA A 231 6.97 -6.49 13.73
C ALA A 231 6.30 -7.73 13.13
N GLU A 232 6.97 -8.44 12.18
CA GLU A 232 6.44 -9.64 11.51
C GLU A 232 5.91 -10.67 12.51
N SER A 233 6.74 -11.02 13.48
CA SER A 233 6.42 -12.08 14.46
C SER A 233 5.17 -11.76 15.28
N ASP A 234 5.02 -10.52 15.71
CA ASP A 234 3.93 -10.09 16.57
C ASP A 234 2.59 -10.08 15.82
N VAL A 235 2.62 -9.58 14.56
CA VAL A 235 1.42 -9.60 13.71
C VAL A 235 1.06 -11.04 13.34
N ASP A 236 1.99 -11.86 12.86
CA ASP A 236 1.74 -13.27 12.51
C ASP A 236 1.14 -14.04 13.70
N HIS A 237 1.71 -13.85 14.90
CA HIS A 237 1.22 -14.47 16.12
C HIS A 237 -0.23 -14.10 16.44
N ALA A 238 -0.58 -12.80 16.35
CA ALA A 238 -1.94 -12.33 16.62
C ALA A 238 -3.00 -13.03 15.75
N TYR A 239 -2.71 -13.21 14.47
CA TYR A 239 -3.66 -13.83 13.53
C TYR A 239 -3.66 -15.37 13.59
N ARG A 240 -2.51 -16.00 13.79
CA ARG A 240 -2.42 -17.47 13.87
C ARG A 240 -3.19 -18.04 15.04
N HIS A 241 -3.22 -17.38 16.19
CA HIS A 241 -4.03 -17.79 17.34
C HIS A 241 -5.54 -17.76 17.08
N MET A 242 -5.97 -17.06 16.03
CA MET A 242 -7.38 -16.99 15.62
C MET A 242 -7.70 -17.94 14.45
N GLY A 243 -6.83 -18.90 14.16
CA GLY A 243 -7.06 -19.91 13.12
C GLY A 243 -6.65 -19.49 11.71
N MET A 244 -5.93 -18.36 11.55
CA MET A 244 -5.36 -18.00 10.26
C MET A 244 -4.06 -18.77 10.03
N LYS A 245 -3.87 -19.33 8.85
CA LYS A 245 -2.63 -20.01 8.44
C LYS A 245 -1.85 -19.12 7.52
N ARG A 246 -0.56 -18.93 7.83
CA ARG A 246 0.34 -18.22 6.93
C ARG A 246 0.60 -19.05 5.68
N VAL A 247 0.26 -18.48 4.53
CA VAL A 247 0.52 -19.06 3.21
C VAL A 247 1.82 -18.50 2.64
N ARG A 248 2.05 -17.19 2.84
CA ARG A 248 3.20 -16.50 2.25
C ARG A 248 3.59 -15.26 3.05
N VAL A 249 4.88 -14.95 2.97
CA VAL A 249 5.49 -13.67 3.38
C VAL A 249 6.28 -13.15 2.21
N THR A 250 6.13 -11.88 1.91
CA THR A 250 6.98 -11.15 0.97
C THR A 250 7.53 -9.92 1.65
N SER A 251 8.74 -9.50 1.29
CA SER A 251 9.39 -8.35 1.90
C SER A 251 9.95 -7.40 0.83
N ARG A 252 9.94 -6.11 1.13
CA ARG A 252 10.53 -5.07 0.31
C ARG A 252 10.86 -3.86 1.18
N ALA A 253 12.10 -3.38 1.11
CA ALA A 253 12.51 -2.14 1.78
C ALA A 253 12.15 -2.09 3.28
N GLY A 254 12.46 -3.15 4.03
CA GLY A 254 12.16 -3.22 5.47
C GLY A 254 10.68 -3.38 5.82
N TRP A 255 9.80 -3.55 4.84
CA TRP A 255 8.37 -3.81 5.00
C TRP A 255 8.00 -5.20 4.53
N ILE A 256 6.94 -5.76 5.10
CA ILE A 256 6.42 -7.06 4.69
C ILE A 256 4.95 -7.02 4.31
N ALA A 257 4.55 -8.02 3.50
CA ALA A 257 3.17 -8.43 3.37
C ALA A 257 3.03 -9.90 3.79
N LEU A 258 1.97 -10.17 4.55
CA LEU A 258 1.54 -11.50 4.95
C LEU A 258 0.30 -11.89 4.16
N VAL A 259 0.34 -13.06 3.51
CA VAL A 259 -0.86 -13.69 2.95
C VAL A 259 -1.25 -14.83 3.89
N LEU A 260 -2.44 -14.70 4.45
CA LEU A 260 -3.01 -15.65 5.41
C LEU A 260 -4.27 -16.27 4.82
N GLN A 261 -4.55 -17.52 5.15
CA GLN A 261 -5.77 -18.24 4.77
C GLN A 261 -6.51 -18.71 6.01
N ALA A 262 -7.84 -18.57 6.00
CA ALA A 262 -8.68 -19.11 7.04
C ALA A 262 -8.61 -20.64 7.07
N SER A 263 -8.50 -21.24 8.27
CA SER A 263 -8.41 -22.68 8.44
C SER A 263 -9.77 -23.36 8.71
N TRP A 264 -10.85 -22.56 8.70
CA TRP A 264 -12.23 -23.01 8.88
C TRP A 264 -13.00 -22.99 7.58
#